data_3ced8edf887b5db0bbe700e3ed5bceb6
#
_entry.id   3ced8edf887b5db0bbe700e3ed5bceb6
#
_cell.length_a   1.000
_cell.length_b   1.000
_cell.length_c   1.000
_cell.angle_alpha   90.00
_cell.angle_beta   90.00
_cell.angle_gamma   90.00
#
_symmetry.space_group_name_H-M   'P 1'
#
loop_
_entity.id
_entity.type
_entity.pdbx_description
1 polymer ?
#
loop_
_entity_poly.entity_id
_entity_poly.type
_entity_poly.pdbx_seq_one_letter_code
_entity_poly.pdbx_strand_id
1 'polypeptide(L)'
;MYVAVKGGEKAIAAAHELQDKKRRGSLSQPALTVEQIAEQLAGATDRVMTEGGIYDKELAALAIKQAGGDLVEAIFLLRAYRTTLPRLAVTEPANTELMKIERRISATYKDLPGGQVLGPTYDYTHRLLDFALLAEGNTPKTMVERDDIQEMEPCPRVMDILENLELAVKEEDNGNTPDDITMEPPTFPANRSARLQQLARSDEGFLLALGYSTQRGYGRNHPFASEIRTGKVTLEVVAEELGFAIEIGDVEITECQMINGFTGSKKQKAKFTRGYGVTFGFSERKAMSMALVDRALQCSEYGEVPEGPAQDEEFVLSHGDNVEAAGFVSHLKLPHYVDFQAELELIRKLQKEFDARESSEGDAQ
;
A
#
# COMPACT_ATOMS: atom_id res chain seq x y z
N MET A 1 12.16 16.46 -10.22
CA MET A 1 12.81 17.76 -9.96
C MET A 1 13.91 17.94 -11.00
N TYR A 2 13.78 18.90 -11.89
CA TYR A 2 14.80 19.20 -12.93
C TYR A 2 15.79 20.21 -12.36
N VAL A 3 17.01 19.76 -12.11
CA VAL A 3 18.12 20.71 -11.88
C VAL A 3 18.80 20.94 -13.22
N ALA A 4 18.73 22.16 -13.72
CA ALA A 4 19.41 22.57 -14.94
C ALA A 4 20.94 22.60 -14.68
N VAL A 5 21.64 21.52 -15.02
CA VAL A 5 23.10 21.46 -14.94
C VAL A 5 23.68 21.93 -16.28
N LYS A 6 24.19 23.14 -16.31
CA LYS A 6 24.91 23.67 -17.50
C LYS A 6 26.25 22.94 -17.66
N GLY A 7 26.50 22.39 -18.84
CA GLY A 7 27.78 21.78 -19.21
C GLY A 7 27.88 20.26 -18.96
N GLY A 8 26.79 19.63 -18.49
CA GLY A 8 26.77 18.19 -18.21
C GLY A 8 26.04 17.31 -19.24
N GLU A 9 25.53 17.89 -20.34
CA GLU A 9 24.63 17.19 -21.27
C GLU A 9 25.21 15.91 -21.83
N LYS A 10 26.50 15.89 -22.16
CA LYS A 10 27.17 14.69 -22.66
C LYS A 10 27.28 13.59 -21.60
N ALA A 11 27.57 13.97 -20.36
CA ALA A 11 27.63 13.01 -19.24
C ALA A 11 26.23 12.46 -18.91
N ILE A 12 25.19 13.30 -18.97
CA ILE A 12 23.81 12.91 -18.76
C ILE A 12 23.36 11.95 -19.86
N ALA A 13 23.62 12.26 -21.13
CA ALA A 13 23.30 11.36 -22.26
C ALA A 13 24.02 10.01 -22.13
N ALA A 14 25.31 10.01 -21.80
CA ALA A 14 26.07 8.78 -21.55
C ALA A 14 25.52 7.98 -20.35
N ALA A 15 25.05 8.65 -19.29
CA ALA A 15 24.42 8.02 -18.14
C ALA A 15 23.12 7.31 -18.53
N HIS A 16 22.29 7.93 -19.38
CA HIS A 16 21.06 7.32 -19.90
C HIS A 16 21.36 6.09 -20.74
N GLU A 17 22.35 6.15 -21.64
CA GLU A 17 22.77 4.98 -22.43
C GLU A 17 23.29 3.83 -21.55
N LEU A 18 24.06 4.15 -20.51
CA LEU A 18 24.53 3.16 -19.54
C LEU A 18 23.40 2.53 -18.74
N GLN A 19 22.40 3.34 -18.33
CA GLN A 19 21.22 2.85 -17.63
C GLN A 19 20.40 1.90 -18.52
N ASP A 20 20.22 2.25 -19.80
CA ASP A 20 19.53 1.39 -20.76
C ASP A 20 20.24 0.06 -20.98
N LYS A 21 21.57 0.09 -21.10
CA LYS A 21 22.39 -1.13 -21.18
C LYS A 21 22.26 -1.99 -19.93
N LYS A 22 22.30 -1.35 -18.75
CA LYS A 22 22.16 -2.04 -17.45
C LYS A 22 20.77 -2.68 -17.33
N ARG A 23 19.71 -1.93 -17.66
CA ARG A 23 18.33 -2.42 -17.65
C ARG A 23 18.14 -3.59 -18.62
N ARG A 24 18.74 -3.51 -19.81
CA ARG A 24 18.67 -4.59 -20.82
C ARG A 24 19.41 -5.84 -20.38
N GLY A 25 20.50 -5.71 -19.66
CA GLY A 25 21.37 -6.82 -19.27
C GLY A 25 22.08 -7.50 -20.44
N SER A 26 22.45 -8.75 -20.26
CA SER A 26 23.17 -9.52 -21.31
C SER A 26 22.31 -9.72 -22.56
N LEU A 27 22.90 -9.46 -23.73
CA LEU A 27 22.24 -9.69 -25.01
C LEU A 27 22.13 -11.18 -25.37
N SER A 28 22.82 -12.06 -24.64
CA SER A 28 22.67 -13.51 -24.81
C SER A 28 21.35 -14.05 -24.23
N GLN A 29 20.71 -13.27 -23.35
CA GLN A 29 19.40 -13.60 -22.82
C GLN A 29 18.30 -12.79 -23.53
N PRO A 30 17.15 -13.39 -23.84
CA PRO A 30 16.00 -12.64 -24.34
C PRO A 30 15.56 -11.60 -23.32
N ALA A 31 15.03 -10.47 -23.80
CA ALA A 31 14.44 -9.50 -22.91
C ALA A 31 13.10 -10.04 -22.38
N LEU A 32 12.82 -9.85 -21.08
CA LEU A 32 11.52 -10.14 -20.53
C LEU A 32 10.44 -9.37 -21.29
N THR A 33 9.35 -10.02 -21.65
CA THR A 33 8.17 -9.36 -22.23
C THR A 33 7.33 -8.73 -21.13
N VAL A 34 6.48 -7.77 -21.47
CA VAL A 34 5.52 -7.18 -20.53
C VAL A 34 4.55 -8.25 -20.03
N GLU A 35 4.09 -9.12 -20.92
CA GLU A 35 3.21 -10.24 -20.61
C GLU A 35 3.83 -11.22 -19.61
N GLN A 36 5.12 -11.59 -19.79
CA GLN A 36 5.82 -12.43 -18.82
C GLN A 36 5.90 -11.79 -17.43
N ILE A 37 6.09 -10.49 -17.34
CA ILE A 37 6.11 -9.78 -16.06
C ILE A 37 4.70 -9.76 -15.45
N ALA A 38 3.68 -9.44 -16.23
CA ALA A 38 2.30 -9.41 -15.77
C ALA A 38 1.84 -10.76 -15.19
N GLU A 39 2.20 -11.88 -15.87
CA GLU A 39 1.75 -13.22 -15.50
C GLU A 39 2.62 -13.86 -14.40
N GLN A 40 3.94 -13.70 -14.47
CA GLN A 40 4.87 -14.44 -13.60
C GLN A 40 5.36 -13.64 -12.40
N LEU A 41 5.21 -12.32 -12.40
CA LEU A 41 5.54 -11.43 -11.30
C LEU A 41 4.30 -10.71 -10.74
N ALA A 42 3.17 -11.42 -10.68
CA ALA A 42 1.87 -10.88 -10.31
C ALA A 42 1.91 -10.09 -8.99
N GLY A 43 2.60 -10.58 -7.94
CA GLY A 43 2.71 -9.86 -6.67
C GLY A 43 3.42 -8.50 -6.77
N ALA A 44 4.38 -8.35 -7.69
CA ALA A 44 5.01 -7.06 -7.97
C ALA A 44 4.07 -6.13 -8.75
N THR A 45 3.34 -6.69 -9.72
CA THR A 45 2.35 -5.97 -10.52
C THR A 45 1.22 -5.45 -9.65
N ASP A 46 0.66 -6.28 -8.76
CA ASP A 46 -0.41 -5.91 -7.83
C ASP A 46 0.00 -4.78 -6.88
N ARG A 47 1.25 -4.85 -6.36
CA ARG A 47 1.80 -3.78 -5.54
C ARG A 47 1.93 -2.47 -6.32
N VAL A 48 2.46 -2.52 -7.53
CA VAL A 48 2.64 -1.33 -8.37
C VAL A 48 1.28 -0.72 -8.74
N MET A 49 0.27 -1.54 -9.05
CA MET A 49 -1.10 -1.07 -9.28
C MET A 49 -1.68 -0.36 -8.05
N THR A 50 -1.56 -0.97 -6.87
CA THR A 50 -2.14 -0.43 -5.63
C THR A 50 -1.48 0.89 -5.23
N GLU A 51 -0.15 0.93 -5.13
CA GLU A 51 0.59 2.11 -4.71
C GLU A 51 0.67 3.18 -5.82
N GLY A 52 0.55 2.77 -7.09
CA GLY A 52 0.45 3.64 -8.25
C GLY A 52 -0.94 4.23 -8.46
N GLY A 53 -1.99 3.58 -7.92
CA GLY A 53 -3.37 4.02 -8.03
C GLY A 53 -3.95 3.87 -9.44
N ILE A 54 -3.53 2.85 -10.18
CA ILE A 54 -4.09 2.45 -11.48
C ILE A 54 -4.28 0.93 -11.48
N TYR A 55 -5.47 0.47 -11.78
CA TYR A 55 -5.76 -0.94 -12.02
C TYR A 55 -5.57 -1.27 -13.50
N ASP A 56 -4.34 -1.58 -13.88
CA ASP A 56 -3.97 -2.02 -15.22
C ASP A 56 -2.69 -2.85 -15.14
N LYS A 57 -2.82 -4.18 -15.33
CA LYS A 57 -1.70 -5.13 -15.21
C LYS A 57 -0.63 -4.91 -16.28
N GLU A 58 -1.02 -4.52 -17.49
CA GLU A 58 -0.07 -4.29 -18.58
C GLU A 58 0.75 -3.02 -18.34
N LEU A 59 0.10 -1.93 -17.94
CA LEU A 59 0.80 -0.68 -17.60
C LEU A 59 1.72 -0.84 -16.38
N ALA A 60 1.29 -1.57 -15.35
CA ALA A 60 2.11 -1.86 -14.18
C ALA A 60 3.34 -2.72 -14.57
N ALA A 61 3.16 -3.76 -15.36
CA ALA A 61 4.24 -4.60 -15.87
C ALA A 61 5.21 -3.82 -16.78
N LEU A 62 4.70 -2.92 -17.61
CA LEU A 62 5.51 -2.01 -18.42
C LEU A 62 6.36 -1.09 -17.54
N ALA A 63 5.78 -0.52 -16.48
CA ALA A 63 6.49 0.33 -15.53
C ALA A 63 7.61 -0.46 -14.82
N ILE A 64 7.33 -1.70 -14.37
CA ILE A 64 8.34 -2.58 -13.76
C ILE A 64 9.47 -2.87 -14.73
N LYS A 65 9.15 -3.18 -15.98
CA LYS A 65 10.16 -3.41 -17.03
C LYS A 65 11.03 -2.18 -17.28
N GLN A 66 10.42 -1.01 -17.39
CA GLN A 66 11.12 0.26 -17.61
C GLN A 66 12.03 0.61 -16.43
N ALA A 67 11.55 0.39 -15.21
CA ALA A 67 12.31 0.62 -13.98
C ALA A 67 13.41 -0.43 -13.71
N GLY A 68 13.52 -1.47 -14.55
CA GLY A 68 14.50 -2.55 -14.33
C GLY A 68 14.25 -3.36 -13.08
N GLY A 69 13.01 -3.44 -12.60
CA GLY A 69 12.60 -4.17 -11.40
C GLY A 69 12.58 -3.33 -10.12
N ASP A 70 12.92 -2.05 -10.17
CA ASP A 70 12.76 -1.13 -9.03
C ASP A 70 11.27 -0.75 -8.90
N LEU A 71 10.62 -1.28 -7.86
CA LEU A 71 9.17 -1.09 -7.70
C LEU A 71 8.82 0.34 -7.28
N VAL A 72 9.69 1.06 -6.57
CA VAL A 72 9.45 2.47 -6.20
C VAL A 72 9.46 3.34 -7.44
N GLU A 73 10.44 3.15 -8.32
CA GLU A 73 10.51 3.82 -9.61
C GLU A 73 9.32 3.45 -10.51
N ALA A 74 8.91 2.18 -10.53
CA ALA A 74 7.75 1.72 -11.29
C ALA A 74 6.45 2.40 -10.82
N ILE A 75 6.25 2.52 -9.50
CA ILE A 75 5.11 3.23 -8.91
C ILE A 75 5.14 4.71 -9.29
N PHE A 76 6.31 5.35 -9.25
CA PHE A 76 6.47 6.72 -9.69
C PHE A 76 6.08 6.91 -11.16
N LEU A 77 6.59 6.06 -12.05
CA LEU A 77 6.26 6.09 -13.48
C LEU A 77 4.76 5.94 -13.72
N LEU A 78 4.12 5.00 -13.01
CA LEU A 78 2.69 4.75 -13.14
C LEU A 78 1.85 5.95 -12.65
N ARG A 79 2.23 6.55 -11.51
CA ARG A 79 1.58 7.77 -11.01
C ARG A 79 1.76 8.96 -11.96
N ALA A 80 2.96 9.14 -12.50
CA ALA A 80 3.21 10.19 -13.48
C ALA A 80 2.35 10.01 -14.73
N TYR A 81 2.24 8.78 -15.21
CA TYR A 81 1.36 8.47 -16.35
C TYR A 81 -0.11 8.75 -16.03
N ARG A 82 -0.60 8.37 -14.84
CA ARG A 82 -1.98 8.63 -14.41
C ARG A 82 -2.35 10.10 -14.50
N THR A 83 -1.43 11.03 -14.19
CA THR A 83 -1.70 12.47 -14.27
C THR A 83 -1.92 12.97 -15.69
N THR A 84 -1.57 12.19 -16.71
CA THR A 84 -1.80 12.52 -18.12
C THR A 84 -3.17 12.03 -18.64
N LEU A 85 -3.87 11.20 -17.86
CA LEU A 85 -5.15 10.64 -18.27
C LEU A 85 -6.30 11.56 -17.83
N PRO A 86 -7.30 11.79 -18.71
CA PRO A 86 -8.50 12.49 -18.30
C PRO A 86 -9.34 11.60 -17.39
N ARG A 87 -9.98 12.18 -16.37
CA ARG A 87 -11.03 11.49 -15.62
C ARG A 87 -12.32 11.57 -16.42
N LEU A 88 -12.85 10.44 -16.82
CA LEU A 88 -14.07 10.36 -17.61
C LEU A 88 -15.32 10.29 -16.72
N ALA A 89 -15.24 9.53 -15.62
CA ALA A 89 -16.33 9.36 -14.67
C ALA A 89 -15.79 8.93 -13.30
N VAL A 90 -16.67 8.86 -12.32
CA VAL A 90 -16.44 8.23 -11.00
C VAL A 90 -17.40 7.05 -10.91
N THR A 91 -16.90 5.91 -10.43
CA THR A 91 -17.73 4.71 -10.23
C THR A 91 -18.70 4.90 -9.07
N GLU A 92 -19.80 4.18 -9.11
CA GLU A 92 -20.60 3.94 -7.92
C GLU A 92 -19.74 3.20 -6.88
N PRO A 93 -20.09 3.27 -5.58
CA PRO A 93 -19.38 2.50 -4.55
C PRO A 93 -19.36 1.01 -4.89
N ALA A 94 -18.16 0.43 -4.95
CA ALA A 94 -18.00 -0.97 -5.29
C ALA A 94 -18.62 -1.86 -4.20
N ASN A 95 -19.57 -2.74 -4.57
CA ASN A 95 -20.21 -3.63 -3.62
C ASN A 95 -19.38 -4.91 -3.42
N THR A 96 -18.57 -4.94 -2.35
CA THR A 96 -17.73 -6.09 -2.01
C THR A 96 -18.52 -7.28 -1.45
N GLU A 97 -19.81 -7.15 -1.16
CA GLU A 97 -20.65 -8.29 -0.79
C GLU A 97 -20.88 -9.25 -1.97
N LEU A 98 -20.90 -8.70 -3.17
CA LEU A 98 -21.06 -9.45 -4.42
C LEU A 98 -19.73 -9.93 -5.02
N MET A 99 -18.63 -9.88 -4.26
CA MET A 99 -17.33 -10.34 -4.72
C MET A 99 -17.40 -11.78 -5.22
N LYS A 100 -16.90 -12.02 -6.44
CA LYS A 100 -16.64 -13.36 -6.97
C LYS A 100 -15.40 -13.91 -6.29
N ILE A 101 -15.58 -14.70 -5.24
CA ILE A 101 -14.55 -15.09 -4.27
C ILE A 101 -13.61 -16.13 -4.87
N GLU A 102 -12.31 -15.89 -4.85
CA GLU A 102 -11.23 -16.84 -5.16
C GLU A 102 -10.55 -17.36 -3.90
N ARG A 103 -10.52 -16.57 -2.84
CA ARG A 103 -10.03 -16.92 -1.51
C ARG A 103 -10.91 -16.28 -0.45
N ARG A 104 -11.25 -17.05 0.61
CA ARG A 104 -11.98 -16.57 1.77
C ARG A 104 -11.54 -17.31 3.01
N ILE A 105 -10.93 -16.64 3.96
CA ILE A 105 -10.47 -17.23 5.22
C ILE A 105 -10.86 -16.36 6.40
N SER A 106 -11.02 -17.01 7.57
CA SER A 106 -11.26 -16.34 8.85
C SER A 106 -10.42 -16.97 9.94
N ALA A 107 -9.86 -16.12 10.80
CA ALA A 107 -9.19 -16.55 12.03
C ALA A 107 -10.15 -16.60 13.24
N THR A 108 -11.39 -16.16 13.10
CA THR A 108 -12.33 -16.01 14.21
C THR A 108 -13.39 -17.10 14.26
N TYR A 109 -13.84 -17.58 13.11
CA TYR A 109 -14.84 -18.64 13.01
C TYR A 109 -14.33 -19.76 12.11
N LYS A 110 -14.43 -21.01 12.61
CA LYS A 110 -14.11 -22.20 11.82
C LYS A 110 -15.19 -22.45 10.77
N ASP A 111 -16.43 -22.39 11.19
CA ASP A 111 -17.59 -22.69 10.35
C ASP A 111 -18.30 -21.36 10.01
N LEU A 112 -18.02 -20.85 8.81
CA LEU A 112 -18.64 -19.64 8.27
C LEU A 112 -19.84 -19.98 7.38
N PRO A 113 -20.90 -19.16 7.39
CA PRO A 113 -21.90 -19.24 6.33
C PRO A 113 -21.23 -19.11 4.96
N GLY A 114 -21.53 -20.03 4.02
CA GLY A 114 -20.87 -20.13 2.73
C GLY A 114 -19.48 -20.78 2.75
N GLY A 115 -18.92 -21.10 3.92
CA GLY A 115 -17.65 -21.79 4.06
C GLY A 115 -16.42 -20.91 3.90
N GLN A 116 -15.24 -21.55 3.97
CA GLN A 116 -13.94 -20.96 3.70
C GLN A 116 -13.38 -21.53 2.39
N VAL A 117 -12.71 -20.71 1.60
CA VAL A 117 -12.03 -21.08 0.36
C VAL A 117 -10.56 -20.78 0.52
N LEU A 118 -9.71 -21.83 0.52
CA LEU A 118 -8.28 -21.67 0.77
C LEU A 118 -7.60 -20.87 -0.35
N GLY A 119 -7.94 -21.12 -1.60
CA GLY A 119 -7.32 -20.47 -2.75
C GLY A 119 -5.81 -20.69 -2.86
N PRO A 120 -5.11 -19.93 -3.72
CA PRO A 120 -3.66 -19.98 -3.82
C PRO A 120 -3.01 -19.33 -2.58
N THR A 121 -2.10 -20.08 -1.91
CA THR A 121 -1.42 -19.55 -0.72
C THR A 121 -0.11 -20.28 -0.43
N TYR A 122 0.82 -19.58 0.22
CA TYR A 122 2.05 -20.14 0.79
C TYR A 122 1.92 -20.42 2.30
N ASP A 123 0.78 -20.16 2.94
CA ASP A 123 0.63 -20.18 4.40
C ASP A 123 1.00 -21.51 5.04
N TYR A 124 0.72 -22.62 4.35
CA TYR A 124 0.96 -23.98 4.84
C TYR A 124 2.21 -24.61 4.20
N THR A 125 3.09 -23.85 3.59
CA THR A 125 4.35 -24.31 3.04
C THR A 125 5.50 -24.08 4.00
N HIS A 126 6.56 -24.90 3.88
CA HIS A 126 7.78 -24.69 4.67
C HIS A 126 8.61 -23.47 4.25
N ARG A 127 8.26 -22.81 3.15
CA ARG A 127 8.98 -21.64 2.58
C ARG A 127 10.46 -21.92 2.33
N LEU A 128 10.77 -23.08 1.84
CA LEU A 128 12.11 -23.46 1.41
C LEU A 128 12.32 -23.06 -0.04
N LEU A 129 13.60 -22.78 -0.39
CA LEU A 129 13.95 -22.55 -1.80
C LEU A 129 13.70 -23.83 -2.62
N ASP A 130 13.00 -23.68 -3.72
CA ASP A 130 12.76 -24.75 -4.67
C ASP A 130 13.88 -24.74 -5.74
N PHE A 131 14.90 -25.52 -5.53
CA PHE A 131 16.03 -25.64 -6.46
C PHE A 131 15.64 -26.31 -7.79
N ALA A 132 14.48 -26.94 -7.90
CA ALA A 132 14.00 -27.49 -9.16
C ALA A 132 13.69 -26.37 -10.17
N LEU A 133 13.39 -25.16 -9.69
CA LEU A 133 13.19 -24.00 -10.54
C LEU A 133 14.47 -23.52 -11.27
N LEU A 134 15.67 -24.00 -10.85
CA LEU A 134 16.90 -23.75 -11.58
C LEU A 134 17.03 -24.60 -12.85
N ALA A 135 16.31 -25.71 -12.92
CA ALA A 135 16.23 -26.53 -14.10
C ALA A 135 15.34 -25.84 -15.14
N GLU A 136 15.93 -25.00 -15.98
CA GLU A 136 15.26 -24.41 -17.13
C GLU A 136 14.91 -25.51 -18.12
N GLY A 137 13.74 -26.04 -18.02
CA GLY A 137 13.25 -27.08 -18.92
C GLY A 137 11.76 -27.29 -18.72
N ASN A 138 11.09 -27.50 -19.83
CA ASN A 138 9.67 -27.81 -19.94
C ASN A 138 9.31 -29.12 -19.20
N THR A 139 9.35 -29.10 -17.88
CA THR A 139 8.66 -30.15 -17.14
C THR A 139 7.20 -29.74 -17.10
N PRO A 140 6.30 -30.40 -17.83
CA PRO A 140 4.88 -30.09 -17.74
C PRO A 140 4.47 -30.37 -16.28
N LYS A 141 4.23 -29.32 -15.48
CA LYS A 141 3.53 -29.51 -14.23
C LYS A 141 2.16 -30.02 -14.62
N THR A 142 1.78 -31.15 -14.07
CA THR A 142 0.42 -31.65 -14.19
C THR A 142 -0.50 -30.52 -13.78
N MET A 143 -1.22 -29.95 -14.74
CA MET A 143 -2.27 -28.99 -14.44
C MET A 143 -3.30 -29.76 -13.66
N VAL A 144 -3.46 -29.43 -12.41
CA VAL A 144 -4.65 -29.86 -11.67
C VAL A 144 -5.80 -29.13 -12.37
N GLU A 145 -6.69 -29.90 -13.01
CA GLU A 145 -7.93 -29.33 -13.54
C GLU A 145 -8.60 -28.62 -12.37
N ARG A 146 -8.82 -27.32 -12.52
CA ARG A 146 -9.62 -26.58 -11.54
C ARG A 146 -11.04 -27.13 -11.71
N ASP A 147 -11.56 -27.73 -10.65
CA ASP A 147 -13.00 -27.90 -10.55
C ASP A 147 -13.63 -26.51 -10.76
N ASP A 148 -14.69 -26.47 -11.53
CA ASP A 148 -15.42 -25.23 -11.83
C ASP A 148 -15.63 -24.48 -10.49
N ILE A 149 -15.17 -23.26 -10.43
CA ILE A 149 -15.38 -22.39 -9.28
C ILE A 149 -16.90 -22.23 -9.15
N GLN A 150 -17.47 -22.92 -8.16
CA GLN A 150 -18.88 -22.71 -7.83
C GLN A 150 -19.01 -21.27 -7.40
N GLU A 151 -19.81 -20.49 -8.13
CA GLU A 151 -20.15 -19.14 -7.68
C GLU A 151 -20.80 -19.28 -6.30
N MET A 152 -20.15 -18.72 -5.30
CA MET A 152 -20.72 -18.70 -3.96
C MET A 152 -21.89 -17.71 -3.95
N GLU A 153 -23.02 -18.18 -3.43
CA GLU A 153 -24.11 -17.25 -3.13
C GLU A 153 -23.63 -16.18 -2.12
N PRO A 154 -24.14 -14.95 -2.22
CA PRO A 154 -23.81 -13.90 -1.25
C PRO A 154 -24.03 -14.38 0.18
N CYS A 155 -22.99 -14.33 0.99
CA CYS A 155 -22.98 -14.81 2.35
C CYS A 155 -22.61 -13.67 3.30
N PRO A 156 -23.22 -13.61 4.51
CA PRO A 156 -22.87 -12.59 5.48
C PRO A 156 -21.39 -12.68 5.85
N ARG A 157 -20.76 -11.51 5.96
CA ARG A 157 -19.39 -11.39 6.46
C ARG A 157 -19.36 -11.61 7.98
N VAL A 158 -18.19 -11.95 8.50
CA VAL A 158 -18.02 -12.15 9.96
C VAL A 158 -18.44 -10.88 10.73
N MET A 159 -18.05 -9.70 10.23
CA MET A 159 -18.40 -8.45 10.90
C MET A 159 -19.89 -8.19 10.88
N ASP A 160 -20.61 -8.52 9.81
CA ASP A 160 -22.07 -8.40 9.74
C ASP A 160 -22.75 -9.29 10.78
N ILE A 161 -22.24 -10.51 11.00
CA ILE A 161 -22.73 -11.41 12.06
C ILE A 161 -22.52 -10.78 13.44
N LEU A 162 -21.34 -10.23 13.71
CA LEU A 162 -21.02 -9.63 15.00
C LEU A 162 -21.82 -8.34 15.25
N GLU A 163 -22.03 -7.53 14.22
CA GLU A 163 -22.84 -6.30 14.30
C GLU A 163 -24.32 -6.62 14.57
N ASN A 164 -24.87 -7.63 13.87
CA ASN A 164 -26.23 -8.09 14.08
C ASN A 164 -26.47 -8.68 15.50
N LEU A 165 -25.41 -9.24 16.11
CA LEU A 165 -25.40 -9.72 17.50
C LEU A 165 -25.10 -8.58 18.51
N GLU A 166 -24.96 -7.35 18.09
CA GLU A 166 -24.53 -6.19 18.91
C GLU A 166 -23.16 -6.37 19.59
N LEU A 167 -22.30 -7.25 19.08
CA LEU A 167 -20.97 -7.55 19.63
C LEU A 167 -19.86 -6.69 19.00
N ALA A 168 -20.11 -6.05 17.86
CA ALA A 168 -19.19 -5.12 17.21
C ALA A 168 -19.79 -3.73 17.06
N VAL A 169 -18.92 -2.73 16.93
CA VAL A 169 -19.33 -1.37 16.59
C VAL A 169 -19.80 -1.39 15.14
N LYS A 170 -21.03 -0.93 14.93
CA LYS A 170 -21.58 -0.76 13.59
C LYS A 170 -21.02 0.52 12.98
N GLU A 171 -20.48 0.39 11.78
CA GLU A 171 -20.07 1.52 10.95
C GLU A 171 -21.24 1.88 10.02
N GLU A 172 -21.59 3.14 9.99
CA GLU A 172 -22.68 3.64 9.14
C GLU A 172 -22.09 4.55 8.06
N ASP A 173 -22.59 4.37 6.84
CA ASP A 173 -22.32 5.30 5.76
C ASP A 173 -23.03 6.61 6.06
N ASN A 174 -22.28 7.71 6.05
CA ASN A 174 -22.82 9.04 6.26
C ASN A 174 -23.37 9.68 4.97
N GLY A 175 -23.27 8.99 3.84
CA GLY A 175 -23.70 9.44 2.52
C GLY A 175 -22.88 10.59 1.92
N ASN A 176 -21.76 10.95 2.54
CA ASN A 176 -20.89 12.00 1.99
C ASN A 176 -20.06 11.45 0.83
N THR A 177 -19.82 12.30 -0.18
CA THR A 177 -18.86 12.00 -1.21
C THR A 177 -17.46 11.88 -0.60
N PRO A 178 -16.71 10.79 -0.87
CA PRO A 178 -15.35 10.65 -0.38
C PRO A 178 -14.42 11.75 -0.92
N ASP A 179 -13.49 12.21 -0.09
CA ASP A 179 -12.41 13.09 -0.56
C ASP A 179 -11.57 12.38 -1.61
N ASP A 180 -10.96 13.15 -2.48
CA ASP A 180 -10.06 12.63 -3.52
C ASP A 180 -8.63 13.14 -3.29
N ILE A 181 -7.84 12.34 -2.60
CA ILE A 181 -6.43 12.68 -2.30
C ILE A 181 -5.53 12.76 -3.54
N THR A 182 -6.05 12.42 -4.71
CA THR A 182 -5.32 12.58 -5.97
C THR A 182 -5.45 13.97 -6.55
N MET A 183 -6.45 14.72 -6.11
CA MET A 183 -6.73 16.11 -6.53
C MET A 183 -6.33 17.11 -5.45
N GLU A 184 -6.59 16.78 -4.19
CA GLU A 184 -6.30 17.64 -3.04
C GLU A 184 -5.55 16.84 -1.97
N PRO A 185 -4.42 17.33 -1.45
CA PRO A 185 -3.72 16.65 -0.38
C PRO A 185 -4.59 16.61 0.88
N PRO A 186 -4.48 15.53 1.69
CA PRO A 186 -5.26 15.42 2.92
C PRO A 186 -4.90 16.53 3.91
N THR A 187 -5.90 17.09 4.57
CA THR A 187 -5.73 18.00 5.71
C THR A 187 -5.91 17.24 7.02
N PHE A 188 -5.23 17.68 8.09
CA PHE A 188 -5.30 17.03 9.40
C PHE A 188 -6.20 17.78 10.38
N PRO A 189 -7.05 17.10 11.16
CA PRO A 189 -7.29 15.66 11.13
C PRO A 189 -8.04 15.24 9.85
N ALA A 190 -7.58 14.14 9.23
CA ALA A 190 -8.16 13.61 8.01
C ALA A 190 -9.41 12.75 8.33
N ASN A 191 -10.42 12.81 7.47
CA ASN A 191 -11.53 11.88 7.58
C ASN A 191 -11.09 10.45 7.22
N ARG A 192 -11.89 9.45 7.59
CA ARG A 192 -11.50 8.05 7.38
C ARG A 192 -11.33 7.69 5.91
N SER A 193 -12.13 8.27 5.01
CA SER A 193 -11.98 8.04 3.56
C SER A 193 -10.61 8.47 3.05
N ALA A 194 -10.17 9.68 3.40
CA ALA A 194 -8.84 10.18 3.06
C ALA A 194 -7.72 9.34 3.69
N ARG A 195 -7.87 8.93 4.97
CA ARG A 195 -6.92 8.02 5.64
C ARG A 195 -6.77 6.70 4.89
N LEU A 196 -7.88 6.03 4.56
CA LEU A 196 -7.85 4.76 3.85
C LEU A 196 -7.22 4.87 2.46
N GLN A 197 -7.53 5.93 1.72
CA GLN A 197 -6.90 6.20 0.42
C GLN A 197 -5.39 6.41 0.55
N GLN A 198 -4.95 7.18 1.55
CA GLN A 198 -3.51 7.41 1.79
C GLN A 198 -2.80 6.13 2.23
N LEU A 199 -3.41 5.31 3.08
CA LEU A 199 -2.87 4.01 3.46
C LEU A 199 -2.74 3.06 2.24
N ALA A 200 -3.71 3.07 1.33
CA ALA A 200 -3.62 2.27 0.11
C ALA A 200 -2.43 2.69 -0.78
N ARG A 201 -2.11 3.98 -0.84
CA ARG A 201 -0.93 4.52 -1.56
C ARG A 201 0.39 4.31 -0.83
N SER A 202 0.35 4.11 0.48
CA SER A 202 1.54 3.99 1.32
C SER A 202 2.36 2.75 0.99
N ASP A 203 3.65 2.80 1.27
CA ASP A 203 4.58 1.68 1.12
C ASP A 203 4.15 0.47 1.96
N GLU A 204 4.12 -0.70 1.34
CA GLU A 204 3.74 -1.95 2.03
C GLU A 204 4.65 -2.24 3.22
N GLY A 205 5.96 -2.03 3.07
CA GLY A 205 6.94 -2.29 4.12
C GLY A 205 6.80 -1.33 5.29
N PHE A 206 6.49 -0.07 5.04
CA PHE A 206 6.21 0.93 6.07
C PHE A 206 4.96 0.56 6.88
N LEU A 207 3.86 0.22 6.20
CA LEU A 207 2.63 -0.23 6.88
C LEU A 207 2.84 -1.52 7.65
N LEU A 208 3.61 -2.47 7.11
CA LEU A 208 3.95 -3.72 7.80
C LEU A 208 4.73 -3.45 9.09
N ALA A 209 5.71 -2.55 9.07
CA ALA A 209 6.48 -2.18 10.24
C ALA A 209 5.60 -1.49 11.30
N LEU A 210 4.73 -0.58 10.89
CA LEU A 210 3.78 0.09 11.78
C LEU A 210 2.77 -0.90 12.39
N GLY A 211 2.15 -1.75 11.56
CA GLY A 211 1.24 -2.79 12.02
C GLY A 211 1.91 -3.77 12.99
N TYR A 212 3.16 -4.16 12.71
CA TYR A 212 3.96 -4.96 13.64
C TYR A 212 4.22 -4.25 14.97
N SER A 213 4.52 -2.95 14.94
CA SER A 213 4.76 -2.16 16.14
C SER A 213 3.56 -2.12 17.09
N THR A 214 2.34 -2.10 16.56
CA THR A 214 1.12 -2.13 17.37
C THR A 214 0.99 -3.41 18.18
N GLN A 215 1.46 -4.54 17.66
CA GLN A 215 1.35 -5.86 18.31
C GLN A 215 2.51 -6.15 19.27
N ARG A 216 3.74 -5.81 18.86
CA ARG A 216 4.96 -6.10 19.62
C ARG A 216 5.38 -4.97 20.56
N GLY A 217 4.88 -3.76 20.35
CA GLY A 217 5.20 -2.59 21.15
C GLY A 217 4.17 -2.32 22.24
N TYR A 218 3.23 -1.46 21.96
CA TYR A 218 2.27 -0.91 22.92
C TYR A 218 0.87 -1.53 22.85
N GLY A 219 0.57 -2.31 21.83
CA GLY A 219 -0.71 -2.99 21.70
C GLY A 219 -0.90 -4.04 22.79
N ARG A 220 -2.02 -3.96 23.51
CA ARG A 220 -2.37 -4.86 24.61
C ARG A 220 -3.29 -5.98 24.18
N ASN A 221 -3.88 -5.87 22.99
CA ASN A 221 -4.85 -6.81 22.45
C ASN A 221 -4.25 -7.55 21.26
N HIS A 222 -4.51 -8.85 21.17
CA HIS A 222 -4.19 -9.63 19.99
C HIS A 222 -5.26 -9.36 18.93
N PRO A 223 -4.90 -8.86 17.72
CA PRO A 223 -5.84 -8.69 16.63
C PRO A 223 -6.15 -10.03 15.96
N PHE A 224 -7.32 -10.11 15.34
CA PHE A 224 -7.78 -11.30 14.62
C PHE A 224 -8.29 -10.88 13.25
N ALA A 225 -7.80 -11.52 12.19
CA ALA A 225 -8.42 -11.40 10.88
C ALA A 225 -9.83 -11.98 10.96
N SER A 226 -10.83 -11.11 11.10
CA SER A 226 -12.23 -11.58 11.09
C SER A 226 -12.53 -12.24 9.77
N GLU A 227 -12.08 -11.61 8.68
CA GLU A 227 -12.20 -12.16 7.34
C GLU A 227 -11.17 -11.52 6.40
N ILE A 228 -10.56 -12.35 5.56
CA ILE A 228 -9.79 -11.93 4.40
C ILE A 228 -10.44 -12.54 3.18
N ARG A 229 -10.74 -11.71 2.18
CA ARG A 229 -11.33 -12.14 0.93
C ARG A 229 -10.52 -11.59 -0.24
N THR A 230 -10.28 -12.44 -1.23
CA THR A 230 -9.72 -12.04 -2.51
C THR A 230 -10.63 -12.52 -3.62
N GLY A 231 -10.87 -11.68 -4.59
CA GLY A 231 -11.73 -11.99 -5.73
C GLY A 231 -12.04 -10.76 -6.57
N LYS A 232 -12.95 -10.94 -7.52
CA LYS A 232 -13.34 -9.90 -8.46
C LYS A 232 -14.60 -9.19 -8.01
N VAL A 233 -14.58 -7.86 -8.12
CA VAL A 233 -15.73 -6.99 -7.83
C VAL A 233 -16.06 -6.21 -9.08
N THR A 234 -17.31 -6.23 -9.47
CA THR A 234 -17.81 -5.48 -10.63
C THR A 234 -17.91 -4.00 -10.27
N LEU A 235 -17.46 -3.15 -11.19
CA LEU A 235 -17.57 -1.71 -11.10
C LEU A 235 -18.68 -1.20 -12.01
N GLU A 236 -19.43 -0.22 -11.49
CA GLU A 236 -20.54 0.41 -12.21
C GLU A 236 -20.33 1.92 -12.31
N VAL A 237 -20.86 2.52 -13.35
CA VAL A 237 -20.89 3.97 -13.56
C VAL A 237 -22.30 4.37 -13.98
N VAL A 238 -22.82 5.44 -13.38
CA VAL A 238 -24.06 6.05 -13.86
C VAL A 238 -23.74 6.96 -15.02
N ALA A 239 -24.22 6.58 -16.21
CA ALA A 239 -24.15 7.45 -17.37
C ALA A 239 -25.30 8.47 -17.30
N GLU A 240 -24.98 9.78 -17.30
CA GLU A 240 -25.98 10.85 -17.17
C GLU A 240 -27.10 10.74 -18.21
N GLU A 241 -26.76 10.35 -19.45
CA GLU A 241 -27.70 10.20 -20.54
C GLU A 241 -28.67 9.02 -20.37
N LEU A 242 -28.27 8.01 -19.61
CA LEU A 242 -29.06 6.80 -19.42
C LEU A 242 -29.87 6.84 -18.12
N GLY A 243 -29.36 7.53 -17.07
CA GLY A 243 -30.00 7.64 -15.77
C GLY A 243 -30.03 6.34 -14.95
N PHE A 244 -29.22 5.35 -15.31
CA PHE A 244 -29.02 4.10 -14.55
C PHE A 244 -27.55 3.65 -14.62
N ALA A 245 -27.17 2.81 -13.67
CA ALA A 245 -25.82 2.27 -13.59
C ALA A 245 -25.57 1.23 -14.70
N ILE A 246 -24.39 1.26 -15.28
CA ILE A 246 -23.89 0.27 -16.23
C ILE A 246 -22.60 -0.34 -15.73
N GLU A 247 -22.45 -1.64 -15.90
CA GLU A 247 -21.20 -2.35 -15.58
C GLU A 247 -20.11 -1.96 -16.57
N ILE A 248 -18.93 -1.58 -16.06
CA ILE A 248 -17.78 -1.19 -16.88
C ILE A 248 -16.64 -2.21 -16.84
N GLY A 249 -16.70 -3.18 -15.92
CA GLY A 249 -15.71 -4.24 -15.79
C GLY A 249 -15.50 -4.68 -14.36
N ASP A 250 -14.63 -5.67 -14.18
CA ASP A 250 -14.28 -6.23 -12.88
C ASP A 250 -12.87 -5.76 -12.45
N VAL A 251 -12.71 -5.52 -11.16
CA VAL A 251 -11.40 -5.36 -10.52
C VAL A 251 -11.16 -6.49 -9.53
N GLU A 252 -9.96 -7.05 -9.55
CA GLU A 252 -9.51 -8.02 -8.55
C GLU A 252 -8.97 -7.27 -7.34
N ILE A 253 -9.50 -7.57 -6.17
CA ILE A 253 -9.11 -6.93 -4.90
C ILE A 253 -8.89 -7.96 -3.81
N THR A 254 -8.05 -7.58 -2.84
CA THR A 254 -7.95 -8.24 -1.54
C THR A 254 -8.50 -7.31 -0.48
N GLU A 255 -9.50 -7.78 0.27
CA GLU A 255 -10.13 -7.07 1.38
C GLU A 255 -9.80 -7.77 2.70
N CYS A 256 -9.42 -7.01 3.72
CA CYS A 256 -9.20 -7.49 5.07
C CYS A 256 -10.04 -6.69 6.07
N GLN A 257 -10.84 -7.39 6.86
CA GLN A 257 -11.47 -6.85 8.04
C GLN A 257 -10.80 -7.46 9.27
N MET A 258 -10.24 -6.63 10.14
CA MET A 258 -9.48 -7.09 11.31
C MET A 258 -10.13 -6.61 12.60
N ILE A 259 -10.55 -7.55 13.44
CA ILE A 259 -10.95 -7.25 14.81
C ILE A 259 -9.70 -6.88 15.59
N ASN A 260 -9.65 -5.67 16.13
CA ASN A 260 -8.53 -5.20 16.93
C ASN A 260 -9.03 -4.30 18.05
N GLY A 261 -8.99 -4.82 19.26
CA GLY A 261 -9.47 -4.11 20.45
C GLY A 261 -10.99 -4.13 20.61
N PHE A 262 -11.43 -3.43 21.63
CA PHE A 262 -12.83 -3.25 21.95
C PHE A 262 -13.05 -1.90 22.64
N THR A 263 -14.23 -1.36 22.52
CA THR A 263 -14.69 -0.18 23.25
C THR A 263 -15.70 -0.59 24.32
N GLY A 264 -15.97 0.27 25.25
CA GLY A 264 -16.97 0.06 26.30
C GLY A 264 -16.61 0.78 27.61
N SER A 265 -17.58 0.91 28.48
CA SER A 265 -17.43 1.56 29.77
C SER A 265 -18.42 0.99 30.78
N LYS A 266 -18.38 1.48 32.04
CA LYS A 266 -19.42 1.14 33.04
C LYS A 266 -20.84 1.52 32.61
N LYS A 267 -20.97 2.41 31.61
CA LYS A 267 -22.28 2.92 31.11
C LYS A 267 -22.60 2.44 29.69
N GLN A 268 -21.64 1.79 29.01
CA GLN A 268 -21.78 1.39 27.62
C GLN A 268 -21.32 -0.06 27.46
N LYS A 269 -22.12 -0.89 26.79
CA LYS A 269 -21.77 -2.29 26.49
C LYS A 269 -20.44 -2.36 25.73
N ALA A 270 -19.62 -3.35 26.08
CA ALA A 270 -18.39 -3.63 25.34
C ALA A 270 -18.71 -4.13 23.94
N LYS A 271 -18.00 -3.60 22.93
CA LYS A 271 -18.11 -3.99 21.53
C LYS A 271 -16.74 -4.07 20.91
N PHE A 272 -16.50 -5.05 20.06
CA PHE A 272 -15.29 -5.13 19.25
C PHE A 272 -15.20 -3.94 18.30
N THR A 273 -13.98 -3.49 18.06
CA THR A 273 -13.63 -2.49 17.06
C THR A 273 -12.89 -3.16 15.90
N ARG A 274 -12.93 -2.56 14.73
CA ARG A 274 -12.29 -3.11 13.55
C ARG A 274 -11.40 -2.09 12.83
N GLY A 275 -10.40 -2.61 12.13
CA GLY A 275 -9.72 -1.93 11.07
C GLY A 275 -10.03 -2.56 9.73
N TYR A 276 -9.82 -1.78 8.68
CA TYR A 276 -10.13 -2.13 7.31
C TYR A 276 -8.93 -1.92 6.40
N GLY A 277 -8.73 -2.82 5.45
CA GLY A 277 -7.73 -2.69 4.41
C GLY A 277 -8.22 -3.29 3.10
N VAL A 278 -7.93 -2.62 2.00
CA VAL A 278 -8.25 -3.05 0.65
C VAL A 278 -7.13 -2.69 -0.31
N THR A 279 -6.83 -3.61 -1.23
CA THR A 279 -5.75 -3.46 -2.21
C THR A 279 -6.19 -4.03 -3.55
N PHE A 280 -5.56 -3.63 -4.63
CA PHE A 280 -5.70 -4.33 -5.91
C PHE A 280 -4.93 -5.66 -5.89
N GLY A 281 -5.45 -6.64 -6.63
CA GLY A 281 -4.87 -7.94 -6.79
C GLY A 281 -4.79 -8.78 -5.52
N PHE A 282 -3.84 -9.73 -5.49
CA PHE A 282 -3.64 -10.65 -4.38
C PHE A 282 -2.56 -10.12 -3.42
N SER A 283 -2.96 -9.30 -2.44
CA SER A 283 -2.04 -8.54 -1.58
C SER A 283 -2.44 -8.60 -0.08
N GLU A 284 -2.58 -9.81 0.47
CA GLU A 284 -3.06 -10.02 1.86
C GLU A 284 -2.19 -9.29 2.89
N ARG A 285 -0.86 -9.38 2.78
CA ARG A 285 0.06 -8.75 3.73
C ARG A 285 -0.15 -7.24 3.82
N LYS A 286 -0.35 -6.58 2.69
CA LYS A 286 -0.64 -5.15 2.66
C LYS A 286 -2.03 -4.84 3.21
N ALA A 287 -3.06 -5.56 2.80
CA ALA A 287 -4.42 -5.37 3.29
C ALA A 287 -4.53 -5.57 4.81
N MET A 288 -3.85 -6.59 5.36
CA MET A 288 -3.78 -6.82 6.81
C MET A 288 -3.03 -5.70 7.54
N SER A 289 -1.89 -5.27 7.01
CA SER A 289 -1.11 -4.17 7.59
C SER A 289 -1.88 -2.87 7.58
N MET A 290 -2.56 -2.58 6.47
CA MET A 290 -3.44 -1.45 6.33
C MET A 290 -4.57 -1.48 7.38
N ALA A 291 -5.22 -2.64 7.58
CA ALA A 291 -6.27 -2.79 8.57
C ALA A 291 -5.79 -2.57 10.01
N LEU A 292 -4.58 -3.02 10.35
CA LEU A 292 -3.97 -2.77 11.66
C LEU A 292 -3.72 -1.28 11.90
N VAL A 293 -3.17 -0.60 10.89
CA VAL A 293 -2.87 0.84 10.98
C VAL A 293 -4.13 1.68 10.94
N ASP A 294 -5.13 1.34 10.11
CA ASP A 294 -6.43 2.00 10.09
C ASP A 294 -7.07 2.00 11.50
N ARG A 295 -7.08 0.85 12.19
CA ARG A 295 -7.59 0.80 13.56
C ARG A 295 -6.73 1.61 14.55
N ALA A 296 -5.43 1.64 14.39
CA ALA A 296 -4.55 2.43 15.25
C ALA A 296 -4.82 3.93 15.10
N LEU A 297 -5.08 4.41 13.89
CA LEU A 297 -5.42 5.81 13.59
C LEU A 297 -6.79 6.24 14.16
N GLN A 298 -7.67 5.30 14.48
CA GLN A 298 -8.95 5.58 15.11
C GLN A 298 -8.87 5.75 16.65
N CYS A 299 -7.67 5.77 17.23
CA CYS A 299 -7.49 5.79 18.68
C CYS A 299 -8.27 6.95 19.36
N SER A 300 -8.23 8.15 18.81
CA SER A 300 -8.96 9.32 19.35
C SER A 300 -10.47 9.17 19.25
N GLU A 301 -10.98 8.52 18.22
CA GLU A 301 -12.42 8.26 18.01
C GLU A 301 -12.98 7.32 19.09
N TYR A 302 -12.14 6.42 19.60
CA TYR A 302 -12.47 5.52 20.71
C TYR A 302 -12.04 6.03 22.10
N GLY A 303 -11.53 7.27 22.18
CA GLY A 303 -11.09 7.88 23.45
C GLY A 303 -9.82 7.23 24.02
N GLU A 304 -9.01 6.60 23.19
CA GLU A 304 -7.71 6.04 23.55
C GLU A 304 -6.64 7.14 23.50
N VAL A 305 -5.63 7.03 24.37
CA VAL A 305 -4.48 7.92 24.36
C VAL A 305 -3.45 7.33 23.41
N PRO A 306 -2.92 8.10 22.42
CA PRO A 306 -1.85 7.62 21.56
C PRO A 306 -0.61 7.24 22.36
N GLU A 307 -0.08 6.04 22.14
CA GLU A 307 1.11 5.49 22.82
C GLU A 307 2.25 5.18 21.85
N GLY A 308 1.98 5.21 20.53
CA GLY A 308 2.97 4.81 19.54
C GLY A 308 2.80 5.43 18.16
N PRO A 309 3.80 5.26 17.29
CA PRO A 309 3.87 5.95 16.01
C PRO A 309 2.74 5.60 15.04
N ALA A 310 2.16 4.40 15.12
CA ALA A 310 1.04 4.03 14.26
C ALA A 310 -0.28 4.73 14.64
N GLN A 311 -0.32 5.45 15.77
CA GLN A 311 -1.46 6.23 16.24
C GLN A 311 -1.27 7.74 15.98
N ASP A 312 -0.11 8.14 15.48
CA ASP A 312 0.18 9.51 15.05
C ASP A 312 -0.24 9.68 13.60
N GLU A 313 -1.40 10.30 13.40
CA GLU A 313 -2.02 10.41 12.08
C GLU A 313 -1.15 11.20 11.11
N GLU A 314 -0.62 12.34 11.54
CA GLU A 314 0.22 13.18 10.68
C GLU A 314 1.52 12.46 10.31
N PHE A 315 2.16 11.78 11.26
CA PHE A 315 3.34 10.98 10.98
C PHE A 315 3.06 9.87 9.97
N VAL A 316 2.01 9.08 10.19
CA VAL A 316 1.69 7.93 9.34
C VAL A 316 1.35 8.37 7.91
N LEU A 317 0.47 9.35 7.77
CA LEU A 317 -0.07 9.73 6.46
C LEU A 317 0.94 10.59 5.67
N SER A 318 1.78 11.38 6.35
CA SER A 318 2.80 12.21 5.68
C SER A 318 4.06 11.42 5.29
N HIS A 319 4.36 10.29 5.92
CA HIS A 319 5.60 9.55 5.68
C HIS A 319 5.38 8.18 5.02
N GLY A 320 4.13 7.80 4.75
CA GLY A 320 3.81 6.50 4.15
C GLY A 320 4.10 6.41 2.66
N ASP A 321 4.12 7.53 1.94
CA ASP A 321 4.29 7.55 0.49
C ASP A 321 5.77 7.38 0.10
N ASN A 322 6.12 6.21 -0.45
CA ASN A 322 7.49 5.89 -0.84
C ASN A 322 8.00 6.70 -2.04
N VAL A 323 7.13 7.19 -2.91
CA VAL A 323 7.51 8.05 -4.05
C VAL A 323 7.94 9.41 -3.54
N GLU A 324 7.19 10.00 -2.62
CA GLU A 324 7.55 11.26 -1.98
C GLU A 324 8.84 11.10 -1.17
N ALA A 325 8.92 10.06 -0.33
CA ALA A 325 10.11 9.76 0.46
C ALA A 325 11.36 9.56 -0.43
N ALA A 326 11.24 8.77 -1.50
CA ALA A 326 12.33 8.55 -2.45
C ALA A 326 12.75 9.85 -3.16
N GLY A 327 11.79 10.71 -3.51
CA GLY A 327 12.07 12.02 -4.10
C GLY A 327 12.88 12.91 -3.17
N PHE A 328 12.49 13.01 -1.90
CA PHE A 328 13.20 13.78 -0.90
C PHE A 328 14.59 13.22 -0.60
N VAL A 329 14.72 11.92 -0.38
CA VAL A 329 16.01 11.29 -0.09
C VAL A 329 16.94 11.37 -1.31
N SER A 330 16.43 11.13 -2.50
CA SER A 330 17.24 11.13 -3.73
C SER A 330 17.74 12.51 -4.12
N HIS A 331 17.04 13.61 -3.77
CA HIS A 331 17.53 14.93 -4.08
C HIS A 331 18.82 15.29 -3.33
N LEU A 332 19.09 14.67 -2.17
CA LEU A 332 20.28 14.94 -1.36
C LEU A 332 21.59 14.59 -2.06
N LYS A 333 21.56 13.73 -3.07
CA LYS A 333 22.72 13.41 -3.93
C LYS A 333 22.96 14.42 -5.05
N LEU A 334 22.03 15.34 -5.27
CA LEU A 334 22.16 16.38 -6.28
C LEU A 334 23.06 17.52 -5.78
N PRO A 335 23.61 18.38 -6.67
CA PRO A 335 24.51 19.46 -6.27
C PRO A 335 23.89 20.45 -5.28
N HIS A 336 24.46 20.53 -4.07
CA HIS A 336 24.12 21.49 -3.01
C HIS A 336 25.38 22.31 -2.63
N TYR A 337 26.21 22.65 -3.61
CA TYR A 337 27.51 23.26 -3.36
C TYR A 337 27.41 24.62 -2.67
N VAL A 338 26.41 25.42 -2.99
CA VAL A 338 26.21 26.75 -2.42
C VAL A 338 25.79 26.63 -0.96
N ASP A 339 24.79 25.78 -0.68
CA ASP A 339 24.28 25.56 0.67
C ASP A 339 25.37 25.01 1.57
N PHE A 340 26.15 24.02 1.07
CA PHE A 340 27.27 23.46 1.82
C PHE A 340 28.36 24.44 2.12
N GLN A 341 28.68 25.41 1.22
CA GLN A 341 29.64 26.45 1.50
C GLN A 341 29.17 27.39 2.63
N ALA A 342 27.88 27.73 2.67
CA ALA A 342 27.32 28.53 3.76
C ALA A 342 27.43 27.80 5.12
N GLU A 343 27.11 26.53 5.18
CA GLU A 343 27.28 25.72 6.39
C GLU A 343 28.75 25.61 6.81
N LEU A 344 29.64 25.42 5.84
CA LEU A 344 31.09 25.35 6.10
C LEU A 344 31.63 26.65 6.71
N GLU A 345 31.18 27.80 6.23
CA GLU A 345 31.54 29.12 6.79
C GLU A 345 31.00 29.27 8.22
N LEU A 346 29.75 28.86 8.45
CA LEU A 346 29.15 28.87 9.78
C LEU A 346 29.96 28.02 10.77
N ILE A 347 30.28 26.78 10.43
CA ILE A 347 31.07 25.89 11.28
C ILE A 347 32.46 26.48 11.59
N ARG A 348 33.14 27.02 10.59
CA ARG A 348 34.45 27.68 10.80
C ARG A 348 34.35 28.88 11.74
N LYS A 349 33.27 29.65 11.67
CA LYS A 349 33.02 30.76 12.59
C LYS A 349 32.81 30.27 14.03
N LEU A 350 31.97 29.23 14.23
CA LEU A 350 31.68 28.65 15.52
C LEU A 350 32.96 28.06 16.17
N GLN A 351 33.82 27.40 15.36
CA GLN A 351 35.10 26.90 15.85
C GLN A 351 36.01 28.02 16.33
N LYS A 352 36.14 29.12 15.58
CA LYS A 352 36.95 30.28 16.00
C LYS A 352 36.41 30.94 17.28
N GLU A 353 35.08 30.99 17.43
CA GLU A 353 34.46 31.52 18.66
C GLU A 353 34.71 30.63 19.85
N PHE A 354 34.71 29.32 19.66
CA PHE A 354 35.03 28.33 20.70
C PHE A 354 36.50 28.47 21.14
N ASP A 355 37.46 28.47 20.21
CA ASP A 355 38.89 28.60 20.49
C ASP A 355 39.22 29.91 21.22
N ALA A 356 38.53 31.01 20.85
CA ALA A 356 38.70 32.30 21.49
C ALA A 356 38.20 32.30 22.95
N ARG A 357 37.14 31.53 23.26
CA ARG A 357 36.66 31.36 24.67
C ARG A 357 37.61 30.55 25.50
N GLU A 358 38.09 29.42 24.98
CA GLU A 358 39.08 28.61 25.71
C GLU A 358 40.36 29.37 26.00
N SER A 359 40.84 30.18 25.03
CA SER A 359 42.04 31.01 25.25
C SER A 359 41.82 32.09 26.32
N SER A 360 40.61 32.67 26.40
CA SER A 360 40.29 33.66 27.43
C SER A 360 40.08 33.09 28.82
N GLU A 361 39.66 31.83 28.96
CA GLU A 361 39.50 31.14 30.23
C GLU A 361 40.83 30.55 30.71
N GLY A 362 41.76 30.19 29.82
CA GLY A 362 43.12 29.72 30.15
C GLY A 362 44.03 30.84 30.66
N ASP A 363 43.85 32.09 30.21
CA ASP A 363 44.59 33.24 30.67
C ASP A 363 44.06 33.81 32.03
N ALA A 364 42.93 33.31 32.51
CA ALA A 364 42.32 33.76 33.79
C ALA A 364 42.63 32.85 34.98
N GLN A 365 43.44 31.80 34.80
CA GLN A 365 43.97 30.94 35.86
C GLN A 365 45.46 31.24 36.08
#